data_6673bdd0bf8e81d13c3b5da90898bb01
#
_entry.id   6673bdd0bf8e81d13c3b5da90898bb01
#
_cell.length_a   1.000
_cell.length_b   1.000
_cell.length_c   1.000
_cell.angle_alpha   90.00
_cell.angle_beta   90.00
_cell.angle_gamma   90.00
#
_symmetry.space_group_name_H-M   'P 1'
#
loop_
_entity.id
_entity.type
_entity.pdbx_description
1 polymer ?
#
loop_
_entity_poly.entity_id
_entity_poly.type
_entity_poly.pdbx_seq_one_letter_code
_entity_poly.pdbx_strand_id
1 'polypeptide(L)'
;SDGKESASRSIEVDEDEIITIGDVFERDGTLWEVTRIDGGSSRPYDSLGASDIRAMWAVRCDRAVVKLTLTDGEDSIASSIECEPERVFTCGSILEVDGRRWRIRALHTGTGRTLSGSRTAGDLRRMYLHPPRARY
;
A
#
# COMPACT_ATOMS: atom_id res chain seq x y z
N SER A 1 10.04 5.92 -2.70
CA SER A 1 8.60 5.85 -2.74
C SER A 1 8.04 5.86 -1.32
N ASP A 2 6.83 6.23 -1.18
CA ASP A 2 6.18 6.43 0.11
C ASP A 2 5.64 5.14 0.69
N GLY A 3 6.49 4.16 0.88
CA GLY A 3 6.09 2.93 1.49
C GLY A 3 5.57 1.87 0.53
N LYS A 4 5.53 2.15 -0.75
CA LYS A 4 5.23 1.16 -1.78
C LYS A 4 6.38 1.13 -2.77
N GLU A 5 6.85 -0.05 -3.07
CA GLU A 5 7.79 -0.19 -4.16
C GLU A 5 7.05 -0.06 -5.48
N SER A 6 7.62 0.70 -6.38
CA SER A 6 7.16 0.74 -7.76
C SER A 6 8.36 0.54 -8.66
N ALA A 7 8.12 -0.04 -9.81
CA ALA A 7 9.19 -0.34 -10.74
C ALA A 7 8.74 -0.09 -12.17
N SER A 8 9.69 0.37 -12.98
CA SER A 8 9.52 0.49 -14.41
C SER A 8 10.66 -0.26 -15.04
N ARG A 9 10.42 -1.46 -15.51
CA ARG A 9 11.43 -2.29 -16.17
C ARG A 9 10.78 -3.35 -17.04
N SER A 10 11.61 -3.98 -17.86
CA SER A 10 11.13 -4.99 -18.79
C SER A 10 10.66 -6.24 -18.05
N ILE A 11 9.57 -6.81 -18.53
CA ILE A 11 9.02 -8.05 -18.04
C ILE A 11 8.89 -8.97 -19.25
N GLU A 12 9.22 -10.23 -19.07
CA GLU A 12 9.04 -11.21 -20.14
C GLU A 12 7.58 -11.64 -20.20
N VAL A 13 6.94 -11.36 -21.34
CA VAL A 13 5.59 -11.78 -21.63
C VAL A 13 5.55 -12.23 -23.08
N ASP A 14 4.55 -13.03 -23.43
CA ASP A 14 4.35 -13.43 -24.81
C ASP A 14 3.91 -12.24 -25.65
N GLU A 15 4.39 -12.17 -26.89
CA GLU A 15 4.10 -11.02 -27.75
C GLU A 15 2.61 -10.83 -28.06
N ASP A 16 1.85 -11.89 -28.04
CA ASP A 16 0.41 -11.85 -28.29
C ASP A 16 -0.42 -11.72 -27.01
N GLU A 17 0.23 -11.60 -25.86
CA GLU A 17 -0.46 -11.40 -24.60
C GLU A 17 -0.98 -9.98 -24.51
N ILE A 18 -2.17 -9.81 -23.94
CA ILE A 18 -2.75 -8.50 -23.67
C ILE A 18 -2.60 -8.23 -22.18
N ILE A 19 -2.00 -7.08 -21.86
CA ILE A 19 -1.80 -6.64 -20.49
C ILE A 19 -2.85 -5.58 -20.18
N THR A 20 -3.48 -5.70 -19.04
CA THR A 20 -4.55 -4.79 -18.59
C THR A 20 -4.19 -4.19 -17.25
N ILE A 21 -4.58 -2.93 -17.03
CA ILE A 21 -4.47 -2.28 -15.72
C ILE A 21 -5.17 -3.15 -14.69
N GLY A 22 -4.49 -3.42 -13.58
CA GLY A 22 -5.01 -4.31 -12.54
C GLY A 22 -4.52 -5.74 -12.64
N ASP A 23 -3.88 -6.10 -13.73
CA ASP A 23 -3.28 -7.44 -13.87
C ASP A 23 -2.19 -7.64 -12.82
N VAL A 24 -2.14 -8.84 -12.26
CA VAL A 24 -1.16 -9.21 -11.25
C VAL A 24 -0.22 -10.25 -11.86
N PHE A 25 1.06 -10.05 -11.66
CA PHE A 25 2.07 -11.01 -12.12
C PHE A 25 3.11 -11.23 -11.04
N GLU A 26 3.82 -12.35 -11.11
CA GLU A 26 4.90 -12.68 -10.18
C GLU A 26 6.24 -12.44 -10.85
N ARG A 27 7.16 -11.84 -10.10
CA ARG A 27 8.54 -11.69 -10.53
C ARG A 27 9.45 -11.78 -9.32
N ASP A 28 10.39 -12.70 -9.37
CA ASP A 28 11.37 -12.91 -8.29
C ASP A 28 10.69 -13.18 -6.93
N GLY A 29 9.57 -13.90 -6.96
CA GLY A 29 8.84 -14.24 -5.73
C GLY A 29 7.98 -13.12 -5.19
N THR A 30 7.85 -12.02 -5.89
CA THR A 30 7.07 -10.86 -5.47
C THR A 30 5.90 -10.66 -6.43
N LEU A 31 4.73 -10.37 -5.87
CA LEU A 31 3.55 -10.07 -6.68
C LEU A 31 3.47 -8.58 -6.97
N TRP A 32 3.19 -8.26 -8.22
CA TRP A 32 3.10 -6.89 -8.72
C TRP A 32 1.77 -6.67 -9.42
N GLU A 33 1.21 -5.49 -9.27
CA GLU A 33 -0.02 -5.11 -9.95
C GLU A 33 0.26 -3.98 -10.93
N VAL A 34 -0.19 -4.14 -12.17
CA VAL A 34 0.00 -3.14 -13.22
C VAL A 34 -0.85 -1.92 -12.93
N THR A 35 -0.22 -0.75 -12.86
CA THR A 35 -0.91 0.50 -12.56
C THR A 35 -0.94 1.48 -13.72
N ARG A 36 -0.04 1.31 -14.70
CA ARG A 36 0.01 2.20 -15.87
C ARG A 36 0.66 1.48 -17.04
N ILE A 37 0.11 1.70 -18.22
CA ILE A 37 0.64 1.15 -19.46
C ILE A 37 0.80 2.29 -20.46
N ASP A 38 2.03 2.47 -20.98
CA ASP A 38 2.30 3.44 -22.02
C ASP A 38 2.67 2.72 -23.32
N GLY A 39 2.08 3.17 -24.40
CA GLY A 39 2.39 2.69 -25.75
C GLY A 39 2.84 3.85 -26.63
N GLY A 40 2.38 3.89 -27.85
CA GLY A 40 2.77 4.92 -28.81
C GLY A 40 1.98 6.21 -28.71
N SER A 41 1.02 6.30 -27.81
CA SER A 41 0.15 7.46 -27.64
C SER A 41 0.64 8.32 -26.47
N SER A 42 0.20 9.57 -26.43
CA SER A 42 0.47 10.47 -25.30
C SER A 42 -0.38 10.15 -24.08
N ARG A 43 -1.38 9.28 -24.21
CA ARG A 43 -2.26 8.88 -23.10
C ARG A 43 -1.95 7.46 -22.67
N PRO A 44 -2.07 7.17 -21.37
CA PRO A 44 -1.98 5.79 -20.91
C PRO A 44 -3.10 4.94 -21.48
N TYR A 45 -2.87 3.64 -21.59
CA TYR A 45 -3.85 2.67 -22.04
C TYR A 45 -4.39 1.87 -20.88
N ASP A 46 -5.66 1.49 -20.96
CA ASP A 46 -6.23 0.56 -19.97
C ASP A 46 -5.78 -0.86 -20.24
N SER A 47 -5.58 -1.18 -21.51
CA SER A 47 -4.98 -2.46 -21.91
C SER A 47 -4.27 -2.30 -23.24
N LEU A 48 -3.29 -3.15 -23.49
CA LEU A 48 -2.49 -3.08 -24.70
C LEU A 48 -1.80 -4.41 -24.92
N GLY A 49 -1.63 -4.77 -26.20
CA GLY A 49 -0.85 -5.95 -26.53
C GLY A 49 0.60 -5.78 -26.11
N ALA A 50 1.21 -6.85 -25.59
CA ALA A 50 2.56 -6.78 -25.05
C ALA A 50 3.58 -6.22 -26.03
N SER A 51 3.44 -6.56 -27.32
CA SER A 51 4.36 -6.07 -28.35
C SER A 51 4.25 -4.56 -28.61
N ASP A 52 3.16 -3.92 -28.19
CA ASP A 52 2.92 -2.50 -28.39
C ASP A 52 3.25 -1.68 -27.16
N ILE A 53 3.57 -2.31 -26.05
CA ILE A 53 3.88 -1.62 -24.78
C ILE A 53 5.30 -1.06 -24.84
N ARG A 54 5.43 0.25 -24.57
CA ARG A 54 6.73 0.91 -24.50
C ARG A 54 7.25 0.99 -23.09
N ALA A 55 6.34 1.17 -22.13
CA ALA A 55 6.69 1.20 -20.72
C ALA A 55 5.48 0.79 -19.91
N MET A 56 5.73 0.21 -18.76
CA MET A 56 4.69 -0.27 -17.88
C MET A 56 5.12 -0.05 -16.45
N TRP A 57 4.20 0.40 -15.61
CA TRP A 57 4.45 0.60 -14.18
C TRP A 57 3.65 -0.39 -13.39
N ALA A 58 4.26 -0.88 -12.31
CA ALA A 58 3.62 -1.81 -11.41
C ALA A 58 4.04 -1.51 -9.98
N VAL A 59 3.17 -1.85 -9.04
CA VAL A 59 3.45 -1.71 -7.62
C VAL A 59 3.34 -3.08 -6.95
N ARG A 60 4.10 -3.27 -5.89
CA ARG A 60 4.00 -4.51 -5.12
C ARG A 60 2.61 -4.62 -4.51
N CYS A 61 2.03 -5.80 -4.63
CA CYS A 61 0.71 -6.07 -4.05
C CYS A 61 0.72 -7.25 -3.08
N ASP A 62 1.89 -7.86 -2.83
CA ASP A 62 2.02 -8.94 -1.86
C ASP A 62 2.21 -8.43 -0.42
N ARG A 63 2.54 -7.16 -0.27
CA ARG A 63 2.71 -6.51 1.02
C ARG A 63 2.06 -5.15 1.00
N ALA A 64 1.47 -4.77 2.11
CA ALA A 64 0.93 -3.42 2.28
C ALA A 64 1.86 -2.64 3.20
N VAL A 65 2.06 -1.37 2.91
CA VAL A 65 2.80 -0.46 3.79
C VAL A 65 1.84 0.61 4.27
N VAL A 66 1.68 0.71 5.57
CA VAL A 66 0.77 1.67 6.20
C VAL A 66 1.62 2.71 6.91
N LYS A 67 1.42 3.96 6.59
CA LYS A 67 2.10 5.06 7.27
C LYS A 67 1.49 5.27 8.64
N LEU A 68 2.32 5.61 9.61
CA LEU A 68 1.90 5.83 10.99
C LEU A 68 2.26 7.24 11.42
N THR A 69 1.36 7.85 12.18
CA THR A 69 1.67 9.06 12.93
C THR A 69 1.52 8.71 14.40
N LEU A 70 2.64 8.74 15.10
CA LEU A 70 2.71 8.41 16.52
C LEU A 70 2.75 9.70 17.29
N THR A 71 1.69 10.00 18.03
CA THR A 71 1.58 11.25 18.79
C THR A 71 1.68 10.96 20.28
N ASP A 72 2.62 11.63 20.95
CA ASP A 72 2.82 11.51 22.38
C ASP A 72 2.88 12.94 22.96
N GLY A 73 1.76 13.40 23.50
CA GLY A 73 1.65 14.76 23.95
C GLY A 73 1.76 15.74 22.80
N GLU A 74 2.80 16.59 22.82
CA GLU A 74 3.03 17.56 21.76
C GLU A 74 3.95 17.01 20.65
N ASP A 75 4.53 15.86 20.86
CA ASP A 75 5.45 15.27 19.89
C ASP A 75 4.73 14.34 18.92
N SER A 76 5.13 14.41 17.68
CA SER A 76 4.63 13.51 16.63
C SER A 76 5.79 12.91 15.88
N ILE A 77 5.74 11.61 15.66
CA ILE A 77 6.77 10.88 14.96
C ILE A 77 6.14 10.18 13.77
N ALA A 78 6.77 10.31 12.61
CA ALA A 78 6.35 9.58 11.43
C ALA A 78 7.05 8.22 11.41
N SER A 79 6.28 7.18 11.11
CA SER A 79 6.80 5.83 10.99
C SER A 79 6.00 5.09 9.92
N SER A 80 6.25 3.80 9.79
CA SER A 80 5.47 2.95 8.89
C SER A 80 5.62 1.50 9.32
N ILE A 81 4.66 0.67 8.91
CA ILE A 81 4.75 -0.77 9.06
C ILE A 81 4.48 -1.44 7.72
N GLU A 82 5.12 -2.58 7.50
CA GLU A 82 4.89 -3.38 6.32
C GLU A 82 4.30 -4.71 6.77
N CYS A 83 3.22 -5.12 6.15
CA CYS A 83 2.52 -6.33 6.55
C CYS A 83 1.70 -6.89 5.39
N GLU A 84 1.04 -8.00 5.63
CA GLU A 84 0.16 -8.60 4.65
C GLU A 84 -1.05 -7.70 4.41
N PRO A 85 -1.51 -7.55 3.17
CA PRO A 85 -2.66 -6.67 2.86
C PRO A 85 -3.94 -7.06 3.59
N GLU A 86 -4.09 -8.32 3.95
CA GLU A 86 -5.28 -8.84 4.64
C GLU A 86 -5.25 -8.59 6.15
N ARG A 87 -4.13 -8.15 6.70
CA ARG A 87 -4.04 -7.88 8.13
C ARG A 87 -5.03 -6.80 8.54
N VAL A 88 -5.79 -7.07 9.59
CA VAL A 88 -6.84 -6.18 10.06
C VAL A 88 -6.34 -5.33 11.23
N PHE A 89 -6.62 -4.04 11.16
CA PHE A 89 -6.35 -3.10 12.25
C PHE A 89 -7.67 -2.54 12.75
N THR A 90 -7.80 -2.46 14.06
CA THR A 90 -9.03 -2.03 14.72
C THR A 90 -8.76 -0.82 15.59
N CYS A 91 -9.61 0.19 15.49
CA CYS A 91 -9.53 1.36 16.35
C CYS A 91 -9.68 0.94 17.82
N GLY A 92 -8.82 1.48 18.67
CA GLY A 92 -8.81 1.15 20.09
C GLY A 92 -7.92 -0.02 20.47
N SER A 93 -7.42 -0.77 19.49
CA SER A 93 -6.52 -1.88 19.78
C SER A 93 -5.08 -1.41 19.94
N ILE A 94 -4.23 -2.28 20.46
CA ILE A 94 -2.82 -1.98 20.71
C ILE A 94 -1.98 -2.51 19.56
N LEU A 95 -1.03 -1.69 19.13
CA LEU A 95 -0.04 -2.06 18.13
C LEU A 95 1.34 -1.78 18.69
N GLU A 96 2.25 -2.73 18.56
CA GLU A 96 3.64 -2.52 18.96
C GLU A 96 4.43 -1.98 17.77
N VAL A 97 5.14 -0.89 17.99
CA VAL A 97 5.99 -0.25 16.99
C VAL A 97 7.34 0.04 17.63
N ASP A 98 8.39 -0.54 17.07
CA ASP A 98 9.76 -0.36 17.56
C ASP A 98 9.91 -0.66 19.05
N GLY A 99 9.23 -1.71 19.52
CA GLY A 99 9.32 -2.15 20.90
C GLY A 99 8.44 -1.37 21.88
N ARG A 100 7.70 -0.39 21.42
CA ARG A 100 6.80 0.38 22.23
C ARG A 100 5.36 0.12 21.83
N ARG A 101 4.45 0.11 22.80
CA ARG A 101 3.03 -0.13 22.58
C ARG A 101 2.30 1.17 22.32
N TRP A 102 1.41 1.14 21.33
CA TRP A 102 0.60 2.29 20.94
C TRP A 102 -0.84 1.85 20.75
N ARG A 103 -1.76 2.77 21.02
CA ARG A 103 -3.19 2.52 20.78
C ARG A 103 -3.60 3.18 19.46
N ILE A 104 -4.29 2.45 18.64
CA ILE A 104 -4.77 2.96 17.35
C ILE A 104 -5.95 3.90 17.62
N ARG A 105 -5.81 5.15 17.21
CA ARG A 105 -6.82 6.18 17.40
C ARG A 105 -7.71 6.33 16.17
N ALA A 106 -7.14 6.32 14.97
CA ALA A 106 -7.88 6.54 13.74
C ALA A 106 -7.25 5.76 12.60
N LEU A 107 -8.09 5.34 11.67
CA LEU A 107 -7.70 4.64 10.45
C LEU A 107 -8.08 5.51 9.26
N HIS A 108 -7.08 5.85 8.44
CA HIS A 108 -7.30 6.65 7.24
C HIS A 108 -7.17 5.78 6.00
N THR A 109 -8.20 5.78 5.18
CA THR A 109 -8.20 5.14 3.87
C THR A 109 -8.01 6.20 2.80
N GLY A 110 -8.01 5.80 1.55
CA GLY A 110 -7.92 6.75 0.44
C GLY A 110 -9.12 7.69 0.34
N THR A 111 -10.24 7.32 0.96
CA THR A 111 -11.49 8.08 0.83
C THR A 111 -11.98 8.71 2.12
N GLY A 112 -11.39 8.38 3.26
CA GLY A 112 -11.87 8.96 4.50
C GLY A 112 -11.17 8.45 5.73
N ARG A 113 -11.70 8.87 6.87
CA ARG A 113 -11.16 8.54 8.19
C ARG A 113 -12.20 7.81 9.01
N THR A 114 -11.74 6.79 9.73
CA THR A 114 -12.57 6.00 10.62
C THR A 114 -12.03 6.13 12.04
N LEU A 115 -12.89 6.47 12.98
CA LEU A 115 -12.56 6.56 14.40
C LEU A 115 -13.04 5.35 15.18
N SER A 116 -13.70 4.43 14.54
CA SER A 116 -14.16 3.18 15.14
C SER A 116 -14.19 2.10 14.07
N GLY A 117 -14.23 0.84 14.50
CA GLY A 117 -14.27 -0.28 13.57
C GLY A 117 -12.90 -0.71 13.09
N SER A 118 -12.88 -1.41 11.98
CA SER A 118 -11.67 -2.06 11.46
C SER A 118 -11.51 -1.83 9.97
N ARG A 119 -10.26 -1.90 9.53
CA ARG A 119 -9.92 -1.86 8.10
C ARG A 119 -8.74 -2.79 7.85
N THR A 120 -8.64 -3.32 6.65
CA THR A 120 -7.48 -4.11 6.24
C THR A 120 -6.32 -3.20 5.86
N ALA A 121 -5.10 -3.71 6.01
CA ALA A 121 -3.90 -2.96 5.66
C ALA A 121 -3.91 -2.51 4.20
N GLY A 122 -4.45 -3.34 3.30
CA GLY A 122 -4.52 -2.99 1.88
C GLY A 122 -5.38 -1.76 1.59
N ASP A 123 -6.36 -1.48 2.46
CA ASP A 123 -7.23 -0.31 2.32
C ASP A 123 -6.70 0.91 3.05
N LEU A 124 -5.73 0.72 3.94
CA LEU A 124 -5.21 1.79 4.78
C LEU A 124 -4.10 2.55 4.10
N ARG A 125 -4.11 3.86 4.29
CA ARG A 125 -3.01 4.72 3.89
C ARG A 125 -2.22 5.18 5.10
N ARG A 126 -2.90 5.46 6.21
CA ARG A 126 -2.27 5.97 7.42
C ARG A 126 -3.09 5.59 8.65
N MET A 127 -2.39 5.38 9.75
CA MET A 127 -3.01 5.23 11.06
C MET A 127 -2.46 6.29 12.00
N TYR A 128 -3.31 6.77 12.90
CA TYR A 128 -2.91 7.68 13.97
C TYR A 128 -2.96 6.93 15.28
N LEU A 129 -1.88 7.03 16.04
CA LEU A 129 -1.71 6.28 17.27
C LEU A 129 -1.26 7.21 18.41
N HIS A 130 -1.58 6.82 19.62
CA HIS A 130 -1.12 7.52 20.82
C HIS A 130 -0.73 6.48 21.87
N PRO A 131 0.03 6.85 22.92
CA PRO A 131 0.40 5.88 23.94
C PRO A 131 -0.84 5.33 24.62
N PRO A 132 -0.84 4.01 24.94
CA PRO A 132 -1.94 3.46 25.71
C PRO A 132 -1.93 4.07 27.09
N ARG A 133 -3.10 4.47 27.55
CA ARG A 133 -3.18 5.05 28.87
C ARG A 133 -3.33 3.95 29.91
N ALA A 134 -2.47 4.00 30.91
CA ALA A 134 -2.47 2.95 31.91
C ALA A 134 -3.74 2.98 32.73
N ARG A 135 -4.25 4.17 32.94
CA ARG A 135 -5.45 4.33 33.74
C ARG A 135 -5.82 5.80 33.90
N TYR A 136 -6.83 6.00 34.59
CA TYR A 136 -7.31 7.30 35.00
C TYR A 136 -8.13 7.23 36.22
#